data_c46d10b6e2fdf04c232f274376eaf143
#
_entry.id   c46d10b6e2fdf04c232f274376eaf143
#
_cell.length_a   1.000
_cell.length_b   1.000
_cell.length_c   1.000
_cell.angle_alpha   90.00
_cell.angle_beta   90.00
_cell.angle_gamma   90.00
#
_symmetry.space_group_name_H-M   'P 1'
#
loop_
_entity.id
_entity.type
_entity.pdbx_description
1 polymer ?
#
loop_
_entity_poly.entity_id
_entity_poly.type
_entity_poly.pdbx_seq_one_letter_code
_entity_poly.pdbx_strand_id
1 'polypeptide(L)'
;NTDTYSGVKRYSDRLLDFKNNDYFDLFELEKNIKNLNLTAGRSVVCVDRKGDGEYGIYVANYGGPTRFYEIEDNKIKDKSADLNLDKVTGGRAVVSGHILTDRSDIFAANERGANFLLKNNNGVFEDLAFNYRVDDVIQNGRGTALSDILYRGRLDIISGNWQGYHRAYALKDNQFKDIGNSKFDKPSRIRTIISADFDNDGYDEVFMNNIAEPNKLFRIKENGVFEEIILETGLE
;
A
#
# COMPACT_ATOMS: atom_id res chain seq x y z
N ASN A 1 -5.43 15.69 2.97
CA ASN A 1 -6.60 16.55 2.89
C ASN A 1 -7.17 16.51 1.46
N THR A 2 -8.33 15.90 1.28
CA THR A 2 -8.99 15.83 -0.02
C THR A 2 -10.29 16.61 0.06
N ASP A 3 -10.33 17.72 -0.65
CA ASP A 3 -11.55 18.50 -0.92
C ASP A 3 -12.42 17.84 -1.98
N THR A 4 -11.96 16.73 -2.56
CA THR A 4 -12.71 15.93 -3.52
C THR A 4 -12.50 14.44 -3.29
N TYR A 5 -13.51 13.63 -3.63
CA TYR A 5 -13.43 12.18 -3.52
C TYR A 5 -12.57 11.55 -4.62
N SER A 6 -12.59 12.08 -5.82
CA SER A 6 -11.92 11.51 -7.00
C SER A 6 -11.53 12.60 -7.98
N GLY A 7 -10.46 12.37 -8.73
CA GLY A 7 -10.00 13.28 -9.77
C GLY A 7 -9.28 14.51 -9.24
N VAL A 8 -9.42 15.64 -9.94
CA VAL A 8 -8.71 16.88 -9.64
C VAL A 8 -9.28 17.55 -8.39
N LYS A 9 -8.40 17.98 -7.49
CA LYS A 9 -8.70 18.72 -6.26
C LYS A 9 -8.20 20.18 -6.35
N ARG A 10 -8.76 21.04 -5.53
CA ARG A 10 -8.42 22.47 -5.50
C ARG A 10 -7.03 22.73 -4.92
N TYR A 11 -6.63 21.96 -3.91
CA TYR A 11 -5.38 22.16 -3.20
C TYR A 11 -4.46 20.97 -3.41
N SER A 12 -3.16 21.22 -3.58
CA SER A 12 -2.14 20.19 -3.65
C SER A 12 -2.00 19.40 -2.33
N ASP A 13 -1.39 18.23 -2.43
CA ASP A 13 -0.79 17.60 -1.27
C ASP A 13 0.36 18.48 -0.74
N ARG A 14 0.80 18.21 0.48
CA ARG A 14 1.95 18.85 1.10
C ARG A 14 3.09 17.85 1.23
N LEU A 15 4.29 18.32 1.01
CA LEU A 15 5.52 17.56 1.25
C LEU A 15 6.37 18.36 2.23
N LEU A 16 6.24 18.00 3.50
CA LEU A 16 6.88 18.73 4.58
C LEU A 16 8.30 18.23 4.81
N ASP A 17 9.25 19.13 4.84
CA ASP A 17 10.62 18.90 5.29
C ASP A 17 10.85 19.64 6.63
N PHE A 18 11.73 19.10 7.49
CA PHE A 18 12.04 19.66 8.79
C PHE A 18 13.47 20.18 8.82
N LYS A 19 13.61 21.51 8.94
CA LYS A 19 14.91 22.16 8.98
C LYS A 19 14.88 23.38 9.92
N ASN A 20 15.97 23.60 10.63
CA ASN A 20 16.11 24.72 11.57
C ASN A 20 14.98 24.75 12.63
N ASN A 21 14.56 23.60 13.11
CA ASN A 21 13.50 23.42 14.10
C ASN A 21 12.10 23.86 13.64
N ASP A 22 11.86 23.88 12.32
CA ASP A 22 10.57 24.24 11.70
C ASP A 22 10.26 23.36 10.49
N TYR A 23 8.96 23.24 10.17
CA TYR A 23 8.47 22.54 8.99
C TYR A 23 8.22 23.52 7.86
N PHE A 24 8.67 23.19 6.66
CA PHE A 24 8.35 23.93 5.45
C PHE A 24 7.87 22.98 4.35
N ASP A 25 6.94 23.46 3.52
CA ASP A 25 6.38 22.69 2.43
C ASP A 25 7.23 22.82 1.17
N LEU A 26 7.81 21.73 0.71
CA LEU A 26 8.64 21.72 -0.50
C LEU A 26 7.82 22.09 -1.75
N PHE A 27 6.51 21.85 -1.78
CA PHE A 27 5.65 22.24 -2.89
C PHE A 27 5.40 23.75 -2.97
N GLU A 28 5.61 24.52 -1.89
CA GLU A 28 5.51 25.98 -1.92
C GLU A 28 6.73 26.66 -2.59
N LEU A 29 7.82 25.92 -2.79
CA LEU A 29 8.98 26.46 -3.50
C LEU A 29 8.67 26.62 -5.00
N GLU A 30 8.97 27.78 -5.58
CA GLU A 30 8.70 28.12 -6.99
C GLU A 30 9.20 27.04 -7.96
N LYS A 31 10.40 26.48 -7.70
CA LYS A 31 11.00 25.42 -8.51
C LYS A 31 10.20 24.10 -8.54
N ASN A 32 9.24 23.92 -7.62
CA ASN A 32 8.47 22.69 -7.46
C ASN A 32 7.00 22.82 -7.88
N ILE A 33 6.50 24.03 -8.15
CA ILE A 33 5.07 24.29 -8.46
C ILE A 33 4.55 23.43 -9.61
N LYS A 34 5.36 23.14 -10.62
CA LYS A 34 4.96 22.29 -11.76
C LYS A 34 4.76 20.82 -11.40
N ASN A 35 5.21 20.38 -10.23
CA ASN A 35 5.14 18.99 -9.77
C ASN A 35 4.06 18.78 -8.69
N LEU A 36 3.18 19.75 -8.48
CA LEU A 36 2.08 19.65 -7.53
C LEU A 36 1.21 18.42 -7.81
N ASN A 37 0.86 17.67 -6.76
CA ASN A 37 -0.17 16.64 -6.87
C ASN A 37 -1.56 17.25 -6.65
N LEU A 38 -2.23 17.61 -7.74
CA LEU A 38 -3.60 18.11 -7.74
C LEU A 38 -4.64 17.00 -7.93
N THR A 39 -4.27 15.76 -7.74
CA THR A 39 -5.19 14.60 -7.77
C THR A 39 -5.53 14.15 -6.35
N ALA A 40 -6.70 13.53 -6.17
CA ALA A 40 -7.15 13.01 -4.89
C ALA A 40 -6.23 11.88 -4.39
N GLY A 41 -5.14 12.22 -3.69
CA GLY A 41 -4.21 11.28 -3.05
C GLY A 41 -4.89 10.48 -1.94
N ARG A 42 -4.61 9.17 -1.86
CA ARG A 42 -5.23 8.24 -0.91
C ARG A 42 -4.24 7.52 -0.01
N SER A 43 -3.12 7.14 -0.55
CA SER A 43 -2.07 6.44 0.17
C SER A 43 -0.71 6.82 -0.39
N VAL A 44 0.30 6.68 0.43
CA VAL A 44 1.68 7.02 0.10
C VAL A 44 2.62 6.00 0.71
N VAL A 45 3.70 5.69 0.00
CA VAL A 45 4.78 4.84 0.51
C VAL A 45 6.14 5.35 0.04
N CYS A 46 7.15 5.23 0.90
CA CYS A 46 8.54 5.48 0.54
C CYS A 46 9.15 4.23 -0.11
N VAL A 47 9.94 4.43 -1.16
CA VAL A 47 10.50 3.35 -1.97
C VAL A 47 11.95 3.65 -2.29
N ASP A 48 12.87 2.86 -1.76
CA ASP A 48 14.26 2.83 -2.22
C ASP A 48 14.36 1.98 -3.48
N ARG A 49 14.10 2.58 -4.63
CA ARG A 49 14.06 1.83 -5.89
C ARG A 49 15.42 1.38 -6.41
N LYS A 50 16.49 2.07 -6.02
CA LYS A 50 17.85 1.76 -6.48
C LYS A 50 18.63 0.90 -5.49
N GLY A 51 18.19 0.81 -4.23
CA GLY A 51 18.92 0.14 -3.15
C GLY A 51 20.15 0.93 -2.71
N ASP A 52 20.11 2.26 -2.82
CA ASP A 52 21.20 3.18 -2.48
C ASP A 52 20.92 4.02 -1.22
N GLY A 53 19.76 3.78 -0.58
CA GLY A 53 19.30 4.51 0.61
C GLY A 53 18.58 5.81 0.28
N GLU A 54 18.42 6.15 -1.01
CA GLU A 54 17.68 7.33 -1.46
C GLU A 54 16.23 6.94 -1.76
N TYR A 55 15.31 7.48 -0.97
CA TYR A 55 13.90 7.13 -1.07
C TYR A 55 13.13 8.05 -1.99
N GLY A 56 12.42 7.46 -2.95
CA GLY A 56 11.33 8.11 -3.67
C GLY A 56 10.01 7.94 -2.93
N ILE A 57 8.99 8.69 -3.37
CA ILE A 57 7.65 8.70 -2.78
C ILE A 57 6.63 8.30 -3.85
N TYR A 58 6.05 7.12 -3.71
CA TYR A 58 4.92 6.70 -4.55
C TYR A 58 3.61 7.17 -3.92
N VAL A 59 2.77 7.84 -4.73
CA VAL A 59 1.45 8.35 -4.32
C VAL A 59 0.35 7.65 -5.11
N ALA A 60 -0.47 6.89 -4.43
CA ALA A 60 -1.67 6.28 -4.99
C ALA A 60 -2.80 7.32 -5.06
N ASN A 61 -3.15 7.74 -6.28
CA ASN A 61 -4.21 8.70 -6.54
C ASN A 61 -5.52 8.00 -6.96
N TYR A 62 -6.65 8.61 -6.65
CA TYR A 62 -7.96 8.11 -7.05
C TYR A 62 -8.56 8.97 -8.16
N GLY A 63 -8.77 8.35 -9.33
CA GLY A 63 -9.34 9.01 -10.50
C GLY A 63 -8.39 9.98 -11.22
N GLY A 64 -7.10 9.71 -11.12
CA GLY A 64 -6.04 10.40 -11.84
C GLY A 64 -4.73 9.64 -11.76
N PRO A 65 -3.67 10.13 -12.42
CA PRO A 65 -2.41 9.39 -12.50
C PRO A 65 -1.74 9.27 -11.13
N THR A 66 -1.20 8.11 -10.83
CA THR A 66 -0.29 7.91 -9.70
C THR A 66 0.96 8.76 -9.88
N ARG A 67 1.67 9.04 -8.79
CA ARG A 67 2.89 9.85 -8.81
C ARG A 67 4.04 9.10 -8.17
N PHE A 68 5.24 9.38 -8.68
CA PHE A 68 6.49 8.96 -8.07
C PHE A 68 7.45 10.13 -8.01
N TYR A 69 7.72 10.62 -6.81
CA TYR A 69 8.58 11.76 -6.58
C TYR A 69 9.95 11.35 -6.06
N GLU A 70 10.99 11.91 -6.65
CA GLU A 70 12.35 11.93 -6.09
C GLU A 70 12.70 13.37 -5.68
N ILE A 71 13.47 13.49 -4.61
CA ILE A 71 13.87 14.78 -4.06
C ILE A 71 15.39 14.89 -4.11
N GLU A 72 15.88 15.95 -4.73
CA GLU A 72 17.30 16.27 -4.80
C GLU A 72 17.48 17.77 -4.57
N ASP A 73 18.26 18.17 -3.60
CA ASP A 73 18.49 19.57 -3.22
C ASP A 73 17.19 20.39 -3.06
N ASN A 74 16.20 19.84 -2.35
CA ASN A 74 14.86 20.40 -2.20
C ASN A 74 14.11 20.62 -3.54
N LYS A 75 14.55 20.02 -4.62
CA LYS A 75 13.86 20.00 -5.89
C LYS A 75 13.13 18.67 -6.05
N ILE A 76 11.81 18.76 -6.21
CA ILE A 76 10.97 17.60 -6.49
C ILE A 76 11.03 17.30 -7.98
N LYS A 77 11.28 16.04 -8.30
CA LYS A 77 11.26 15.50 -9.67
C LYS A 77 10.13 14.46 -9.74
N ASP A 78 9.12 14.70 -10.56
CA ASP A 78 8.12 13.67 -10.88
C ASP A 78 8.72 12.70 -11.90
N LYS A 79 8.92 11.47 -11.47
CA LYS A 79 9.48 10.36 -12.24
C LYS A 79 8.43 9.36 -12.72
N SER A 80 7.16 9.64 -12.50
CA SER A 80 6.07 8.68 -12.77
C SER A 80 6.08 8.18 -14.20
N ALA A 81 6.17 9.08 -15.19
CA ALA A 81 6.19 8.72 -16.61
C ALA A 81 7.45 7.96 -17.00
N ASP A 82 8.64 8.43 -16.53
CA ASP A 82 9.92 7.78 -16.80
C ASP A 82 9.96 6.33 -16.30
N LEU A 83 9.23 6.05 -15.22
CA LEU A 83 9.17 4.74 -14.56
C LEU A 83 7.94 3.92 -14.94
N ASN A 84 7.13 4.39 -15.89
CA ASN A 84 5.87 3.77 -16.30
C ASN A 84 4.87 3.58 -15.14
N LEU A 85 4.85 4.52 -14.20
CA LEU A 85 4.02 4.53 -13.00
C LEU A 85 2.87 5.54 -13.04
N ASP A 86 2.71 6.33 -14.11
CA ASP A 86 1.68 7.37 -14.27
C ASP A 86 0.30 6.79 -14.65
N LYS A 87 -0.10 5.73 -13.98
CA LYS A 87 -1.37 5.03 -14.27
C LYS A 87 -2.57 5.75 -13.64
N VAL A 88 -3.62 5.92 -14.42
CA VAL A 88 -4.91 6.41 -13.91
C VAL A 88 -5.65 5.25 -13.26
N THR A 89 -5.90 5.35 -11.95
CA THR A 89 -6.43 4.25 -11.17
C THR A 89 -7.44 4.69 -10.11
N GLY A 90 -8.08 3.73 -9.49
CA GLY A 90 -8.79 3.88 -8.23
C GLY A 90 -7.89 3.62 -7.02
N GLY A 91 -6.67 4.18 -6.99
CA GLY A 91 -5.69 3.92 -5.96
C GLY A 91 -6.21 4.18 -4.55
N ARG A 92 -6.04 3.21 -3.64
CA ARG A 92 -6.54 3.30 -2.26
C ARG A 92 -5.51 3.00 -1.21
N ALA A 93 -4.78 1.91 -1.37
CA ALA A 93 -3.78 1.48 -0.42
C ALA A 93 -2.52 1.05 -1.16
N VAL A 94 -1.37 1.28 -0.57
CA VAL A 94 -0.09 0.90 -1.13
C VAL A 94 0.87 0.50 -0.03
N VAL A 95 1.66 -0.52 -0.30
CA VAL A 95 2.77 -0.99 0.54
C VAL A 95 3.99 -1.26 -0.32
N SER A 96 5.17 -1.15 0.27
CA SER A 96 6.44 -1.45 -0.37
C SER A 96 7.30 -2.32 0.52
N GLY A 97 8.00 -3.26 -0.07
CA GLY A 97 8.91 -4.17 0.63
C GLY A 97 9.54 -5.17 -0.32
N HIS A 98 10.33 -6.09 0.23
CA HIS A 98 10.98 -7.17 -0.52
C HIS A 98 9.98 -8.31 -0.81
N ILE A 99 9.10 -8.11 -1.78
CA ILE A 99 8.01 -9.05 -2.10
C ILE A 99 8.49 -10.12 -3.09
N LEU A 100 9.00 -9.69 -4.25
CA LEU A 100 9.51 -10.57 -5.32
C LEU A 100 11.02 -10.50 -5.46
N THR A 101 11.63 -9.40 -5.05
CA THR A 101 13.05 -9.12 -5.20
C THR A 101 13.69 -8.76 -3.86
N ASP A 102 15.00 -8.62 -3.84
CA ASP A 102 15.78 -8.05 -2.73
C ASP A 102 15.77 -6.50 -2.70
N ARG A 103 14.87 -5.89 -3.48
CA ARG A 103 14.65 -4.44 -3.55
C ARG A 103 13.22 -4.10 -3.15
N SER A 104 12.93 -2.82 -3.03
CA SER A 104 11.58 -2.34 -2.74
C SER A 104 10.66 -2.53 -3.95
N ASP A 105 9.91 -3.63 -3.98
CA ASP A 105 8.73 -3.81 -4.83
C ASP A 105 7.55 -3.03 -4.26
N ILE A 106 6.48 -2.85 -5.05
CA ILE A 106 5.28 -2.13 -4.62
C ILE A 106 4.04 -3.02 -4.89
N PHE A 107 3.18 -3.16 -3.87
CA PHE A 107 1.82 -3.65 -4.09
C PHE A 107 0.84 -2.51 -3.86
N ALA A 108 -0.02 -2.23 -4.85
CA ALA A 108 -1.03 -1.18 -4.78
C ALA A 108 -2.42 -1.76 -5.02
N ALA A 109 -3.28 -1.65 -4.01
CA ALA A 109 -4.67 -2.06 -4.10
C ALA A 109 -5.54 -0.93 -4.65
N ASN A 110 -6.36 -1.28 -5.64
CA ASN A 110 -7.22 -0.34 -6.34
C ASN A 110 -8.70 -0.62 -6.07
N GLU A 111 -9.48 0.44 -5.97
CA GLU A 111 -10.93 0.40 -6.00
C GLU A 111 -11.38 0.55 -7.46
N ARG A 112 -12.21 -0.38 -7.94
CA ARG A 112 -12.69 -0.38 -9.34
C ARG A 112 -11.56 -0.53 -10.38
N GLY A 113 -10.81 -1.59 -10.28
CA GLY A 113 -9.75 -1.91 -11.23
C GLY A 113 -8.74 -2.88 -10.65
N ALA A 114 -7.86 -3.36 -11.52
CA ALA A 114 -6.82 -4.30 -11.13
C ALA A 114 -5.87 -3.70 -10.09
N ASN A 115 -5.47 -4.51 -9.11
CA ASN A 115 -4.34 -4.20 -8.27
C ASN A 115 -3.05 -4.22 -9.08
N PHE A 116 -2.00 -3.56 -8.60
CA PHE A 116 -0.66 -3.64 -9.17
C PHE A 116 0.29 -4.40 -8.25
N LEU A 117 1.13 -5.21 -8.86
CA LEU A 117 2.34 -5.78 -8.24
C LEU A 117 3.54 -5.34 -9.08
N LEU A 118 4.13 -4.24 -8.68
CA LEU A 118 5.20 -3.58 -9.38
C LEU A 118 6.53 -4.15 -8.92
N LYS A 119 7.05 -5.11 -9.68
CA LYS A 119 8.37 -5.69 -9.45
C LYS A 119 9.46 -4.67 -9.76
N ASN A 120 10.40 -4.51 -8.87
CA ASN A 120 11.54 -3.63 -9.04
C ASN A 120 12.69 -4.34 -9.79
N ASN A 121 12.87 -3.99 -11.05
CA ASN A 121 13.96 -4.44 -11.90
C ASN A 121 15.08 -3.39 -11.94
N ASN A 122 15.92 -3.33 -10.90
CA ASN A 122 17.02 -2.37 -10.79
C ASN A 122 16.59 -0.89 -10.93
N GLY A 123 15.50 -0.52 -10.26
CA GLY A 123 15.00 0.85 -10.24
C GLY A 123 13.95 1.17 -11.30
N VAL A 124 13.61 0.22 -12.17
CA VAL A 124 12.51 0.32 -13.14
C VAL A 124 11.43 -0.69 -12.76
N PHE A 125 10.17 -0.30 -12.85
CA PHE A 125 9.07 -1.14 -12.39
C PHE A 125 8.35 -1.85 -13.54
N GLU A 126 7.99 -3.11 -13.29
CA GLU A 126 7.17 -3.94 -14.17
C GLU A 126 5.95 -4.44 -13.40
N ASP A 127 4.76 -4.23 -13.95
CA ASP A 127 3.54 -4.75 -13.33
C ASP A 127 3.34 -6.23 -13.64
N LEU A 128 3.39 -7.05 -12.62
CA LEU A 128 3.25 -8.49 -12.69
C LEU A 128 2.00 -9.01 -11.96
N ALA A 129 1.06 -8.13 -11.57
CA ALA A 129 -0.12 -8.54 -10.80
C ALA A 129 -0.92 -9.65 -11.47
N PHE A 130 -1.17 -9.54 -12.78
CA PHE A 130 -1.86 -10.57 -13.55
C PHE A 130 -1.06 -11.89 -13.61
N ASN A 131 0.25 -11.81 -13.84
CA ASN A 131 1.12 -12.98 -13.93
C ASN A 131 1.16 -13.76 -12.60
N TYR A 132 1.10 -13.06 -11.49
CA TYR A 132 1.12 -13.64 -10.15
C TYR A 132 -0.28 -13.84 -9.55
N ARG A 133 -1.35 -13.52 -10.28
CA ARG A 133 -2.76 -13.69 -9.87
C ARG A 133 -3.15 -12.93 -8.61
N VAL A 134 -2.64 -11.71 -8.47
CA VAL A 134 -2.97 -10.78 -7.37
C VAL A 134 -3.66 -9.51 -7.86
N ASP A 135 -4.02 -9.46 -9.14
CA ASP A 135 -4.69 -8.34 -9.79
C ASP A 135 -6.13 -8.11 -9.29
N ASP A 136 -6.81 -9.14 -8.79
CA ASP A 136 -8.13 -9.13 -8.11
C ASP A 136 -9.13 -8.10 -8.66
N VAL A 137 -9.31 -8.11 -9.98
CA VAL A 137 -10.00 -7.07 -10.77
C VAL A 137 -11.45 -6.78 -10.39
N ILE A 138 -12.11 -7.73 -9.72
CA ILE A 138 -13.54 -7.64 -9.35
C ILE A 138 -13.76 -7.09 -7.93
N GLN A 139 -12.69 -6.88 -7.17
CA GLN A 139 -12.76 -6.41 -5.80
C GLN A 139 -12.49 -4.91 -5.69
N ASN A 140 -12.77 -4.36 -4.52
CA ASN A 140 -12.53 -2.95 -4.22
C ASN A 140 -11.48 -2.83 -3.11
N GLY A 141 -10.20 -2.86 -3.49
CA GLY A 141 -9.09 -2.79 -2.55
C GLY A 141 -9.10 -1.49 -1.72
N ARG A 142 -8.91 -1.61 -0.41
CA ARG A 142 -8.94 -0.49 0.54
C ARG A 142 -7.80 -0.46 1.54
N GLY A 143 -7.35 -1.61 2.01
CA GLY A 143 -6.28 -1.76 2.97
C GLY A 143 -5.28 -2.80 2.51
N THR A 144 -3.99 -2.58 2.76
CA THR A 144 -2.93 -3.54 2.47
C THR A 144 -1.91 -3.57 3.58
N ALA A 145 -1.33 -4.75 3.81
CA ALA A 145 -0.17 -4.94 4.67
C ALA A 145 0.76 -6.00 4.07
N LEU A 146 1.99 -6.01 4.52
CA LEU A 146 2.95 -7.08 4.26
C LEU A 146 3.27 -7.79 5.57
N SER A 147 3.34 -9.11 5.54
CA SER A 147 3.69 -9.93 6.69
C SER A 147 4.28 -11.25 6.21
N ASP A 148 5.15 -11.87 7.00
CA ASP A 148 5.60 -13.24 6.76
C ASP A 148 4.55 -14.25 7.27
N ILE A 149 3.45 -14.41 6.52
CA ILE A 149 2.28 -15.22 6.93
C ILE A 149 2.65 -16.69 7.21
N LEU A 150 3.67 -17.21 6.55
CA LEU A 150 4.07 -18.61 6.66
C LEU A 150 5.41 -18.80 7.37
N TYR A 151 5.93 -17.74 8.02
CA TYR A 151 7.18 -17.75 8.81
C TYR A 151 8.38 -18.33 8.03
N ARG A 152 8.58 -17.79 6.81
CA ARG A 152 9.61 -18.27 5.88
C ARG A 152 10.73 -17.27 5.63
N GLY A 153 10.72 -16.14 6.36
CA GLY A 153 11.65 -15.03 6.17
C GLY A 153 11.40 -14.25 4.88
N ARG A 154 10.15 -14.23 4.41
CA ARG A 154 9.74 -13.47 3.22
C ARG A 154 8.36 -12.85 3.39
N LEU A 155 8.19 -11.69 2.78
CA LEU A 155 6.93 -10.97 2.84
C LEU A 155 5.89 -11.57 1.88
N ASP A 156 4.71 -11.77 2.43
CA ASP A 156 3.47 -12.11 1.75
C ASP A 156 2.54 -10.88 1.77
N ILE A 157 1.44 -10.90 0.97
CA ILE A 157 0.57 -9.74 0.78
C ILE A 157 -0.79 -9.98 1.45
N ILE A 158 -1.22 -9.04 2.26
CA ILE A 158 -2.56 -9.01 2.83
C ILE A 158 -3.33 -7.86 2.17
N SER A 159 -4.50 -8.15 1.59
CA SER A 159 -5.35 -7.18 0.89
C SER A 159 -6.79 -7.22 1.38
N GLY A 160 -7.25 -6.10 1.92
CA GLY A 160 -8.62 -5.91 2.37
C GLY A 160 -9.47 -5.21 1.33
N ASN A 161 -10.63 -5.81 1.03
CA ASN A 161 -11.56 -5.36 0.01
C ASN A 161 -12.84 -4.80 0.63
N TRP A 162 -13.28 -3.63 0.18
CA TRP A 162 -14.51 -2.99 0.64
C TRP A 162 -15.74 -3.80 0.23
N GLN A 163 -16.46 -4.33 1.21
CA GLN A 163 -17.65 -5.17 1.00
C GLN A 163 -17.39 -6.38 0.09
N GLY A 164 -16.12 -6.80 -0.01
CA GLY A 164 -15.68 -7.93 -0.80
C GLY A 164 -14.78 -8.86 0.01
N TYR A 165 -14.46 -10.03 -0.54
CA TYR A 165 -13.62 -11.01 0.12
C TYR A 165 -12.20 -10.47 0.29
N HIS A 166 -11.70 -10.51 1.53
CA HIS A 166 -10.31 -10.18 1.82
C HIS A 166 -9.38 -11.27 1.29
N ARG A 167 -8.10 -10.94 1.09
CA ARG A 167 -7.11 -11.85 0.53
C ARG A 167 -5.87 -11.89 1.42
N ALA A 168 -5.31 -13.10 1.54
CA ALA A 168 -4.01 -13.35 2.12
C ALA A 168 -3.18 -14.13 1.10
N TYR A 169 -2.37 -13.43 0.33
CA TYR A 169 -1.61 -14.02 -0.77
C TYR A 169 -0.22 -14.44 -0.29
N ALA A 170 0.00 -15.75 -0.20
CA ALA A 170 1.31 -16.32 0.09
C ALA A 170 1.96 -16.88 -1.18
N LEU A 171 3.22 -16.53 -1.41
CA LEU A 171 3.95 -17.01 -2.58
C LEU A 171 4.35 -18.48 -2.39
N LYS A 172 3.81 -19.38 -3.24
CA LYS A 172 4.10 -20.82 -3.28
C LYS A 172 4.37 -21.22 -4.74
N ASP A 173 5.44 -21.95 -4.97
CA ASP A 173 5.80 -22.46 -6.32
C ASP A 173 5.81 -21.36 -7.39
N ASN A 174 6.43 -20.20 -7.07
CA ASN A 174 6.49 -19.01 -7.92
C ASN A 174 5.13 -18.42 -8.33
N GLN A 175 4.07 -18.68 -7.56
CA GLN A 175 2.75 -18.09 -7.74
C GLN A 175 2.18 -17.69 -6.38
N PHE A 176 1.52 -16.55 -6.31
CA PHE A 176 0.73 -16.24 -5.13
C PHE A 176 -0.53 -17.10 -5.09
N LYS A 177 -0.81 -17.63 -3.91
CA LYS A 177 -2.04 -18.36 -3.62
C LYS A 177 -2.75 -17.67 -2.46
N ASP A 178 -4.04 -17.46 -2.62
CA ASP A 178 -4.86 -16.99 -1.52
C ASP A 178 -5.00 -18.11 -0.48
N ILE A 179 -4.54 -17.85 0.71
CA ILE A 179 -4.58 -18.76 1.85
C ILE A 179 -5.49 -18.24 2.97
N GLY A 180 -6.24 -17.16 2.71
CA GLY A 180 -7.27 -16.67 3.63
C GLY A 180 -8.26 -17.75 3.96
N ASN A 181 -8.66 -17.83 5.23
CA ASN A 181 -9.71 -18.76 5.66
C ASN A 181 -11.06 -18.04 5.79
N SER A 182 -12.14 -18.80 5.93
CA SER A 182 -13.51 -18.28 5.96
C SER A 182 -13.84 -17.29 7.09
N LYS A 183 -12.97 -17.13 8.08
CA LYS A 183 -13.10 -16.10 9.10
C LYS A 183 -12.42 -14.81 8.67
N PHE A 184 -11.23 -14.94 8.08
CA PHE A 184 -10.40 -13.82 7.62
C PHE A 184 -10.98 -13.18 6.36
N ASP A 185 -11.34 -13.97 5.34
CA ASP A 185 -11.79 -13.51 4.03
C ASP A 185 -13.21 -12.90 4.03
N LYS A 186 -13.93 -12.98 5.14
CA LYS A 186 -15.30 -12.50 5.26
C LYS A 186 -15.44 -11.01 4.91
N PRO A 187 -16.31 -10.66 3.95
CA PRO A 187 -16.53 -9.28 3.55
C PRO A 187 -16.83 -8.34 4.72
N SER A 188 -16.22 -7.14 4.68
CA SER A 188 -16.46 -6.09 5.67
C SER A 188 -16.29 -4.70 5.07
N ARG A 189 -16.65 -3.66 5.83
CA ARG A 189 -16.40 -2.26 5.43
C ARG A 189 -14.99 -1.81 5.81
N ILE A 190 -14.00 -2.58 5.37
CA ILE A 190 -12.58 -2.35 5.65
C ILE A 190 -12.11 -0.96 5.22
N ARG A 191 -11.24 -0.35 6.01
CA ARG A 191 -10.55 0.91 5.68
C ARG A 191 -9.05 0.77 5.63
N THR A 192 -8.49 0.06 6.57
CA THR A 192 -7.05 -0.18 6.61
C THR A 192 -6.74 -1.53 7.23
N ILE A 193 -5.58 -2.04 6.92
CA ILE A 193 -4.98 -3.21 7.54
C ILE A 193 -3.61 -2.79 8.07
N ILE A 194 -3.29 -3.27 9.26
CA ILE A 194 -1.98 -3.12 9.87
C ILE A 194 -1.51 -4.52 10.26
N SER A 195 -0.27 -4.85 9.95
CA SER A 195 0.41 -6.04 10.45
C SER A 195 1.55 -5.61 11.34
N ALA A 196 1.60 -6.15 12.54
CA ALA A 196 2.66 -5.95 13.51
C ALA A 196 2.57 -7.01 14.61
N ASP A 197 3.69 -7.26 15.27
CA ASP A 197 3.75 -8.06 16.50
C ASP A 197 3.19 -7.23 17.68
N PHE A 198 1.89 -7.35 17.94
CA PHE A 198 1.19 -6.56 18.96
C PHE A 198 1.38 -7.11 20.38
N ASP A 199 1.62 -8.40 20.53
CA ASP A 199 1.82 -9.04 21.85
C ASP A 199 3.28 -9.38 22.15
N ASN A 200 4.19 -9.03 21.21
CA ASN A 200 5.64 -9.20 21.33
C ASN A 200 6.06 -10.68 21.49
N ASP A 201 5.37 -11.58 20.78
CA ASP A 201 5.69 -13.01 20.75
C ASP A 201 6.61 -13.40 19.57
N GLY A 202 6.96 -12.44 18.71
CA GLY A 202 7.82 -12.60 17.54
C GLY A 202 7.07 -12.91 16.25
N TYR A 203 5.75 -12.92 16.28
CA TYR A 203 4.88 -13.15 15.14
C TYR A 203 3.92 -11.97 14.93
N ASP A 204 3.64 -11.66 13.68
CA ASP A 204 2.70 -10.58 13.39
C ASP A 204 1.25 -10.99 13.62
N GLU A 205 0.48 -10.10 14.22
CA GLU A 205 -0.97 -10.07 14.13
C GLU A 205 -1.43 -9.17 12.98
N VAL A 206 -2.66 -9.35 12.56
CA VAL A 206 -3.31 -8.54 11.53
C VAL A 206 -4.52 -7.83 12.10
N PHE A 207 -4.42 -6.51 12.23
CA PHE A 207 -5.53 -5.67 12.64
C PHE A 207 -6.27 -5.12 11.42
N MET A 208 -7.58 -5.30 11.39
CA MET A 208 -8.49 -4.79 10.36
C MET A 208 -9.39 -3.72 10.94
N ASN A 209 -9.22 -2.48 10.49
CA ASN A 209 -10.10 -1.38 10.85
C ASN A 209 -11.29 -1.30 9.89
N ASN A 210 -12.50 -1.33 10.44
CA ASN A 210 -13.76 -1.27 9.71
C ASN A 210 -14.52 0.03 10.00
N ILE A 211 -15.43 0.44 9.09
CA ILE A 211 -16.37 1.54 9.32
C ILE A 211 -17.74 1.01 9.66
N ALA A 212 -18.27 1.46 10.80
CA ALA A 212 -19.62 1.08 11.28
C ALA A 212 -19.83 -0.44 11.39
N GLU A 213 -18.76 -1.17 11.63
CA GLU A 213 -18.70 -2.60 11.92
C GLU A 213 -17.55 -2.82 12.92
N PRO A 214 -17.56 -3.87 13.74
CA PRO A 214 -16.45 -4.17 14.64
C PRO A 214 -15.13 -4.29 13.93
N ASN A 215 -14.09 -3.75 14.54
CA ASN A 215 -12.72 -4.02 14.12
C ASN A 215 -12.37 -5.48 14.42
N LYS A 216 -11.38 -6.01 13.72
CA LYS A 216 -10.93 -7.39 13.90
C LYS A 216 -9.44 -7.44 14.13
N LEU A 217 -9.03 -8.36 14.98
CA LEU A 217 -7.63 -8.71 15.18
C LEU A 217 -7.47 -10.21 14.94
N PHE A 218 -6.53 -10.57 14.09
CA PHE A 218 -6.21 -11.96 13.78
C PHE A 218 -4.78 -12.26 14.18
N ARG A 219 -4.61 -13.37 14.91
CA ARG A 219 -3.30 -14.01 15.07
C ARG A 219 -3.04 -14.92 13.89
N ILE A 220 -1.83 -14.90 13.36
CA ILE A 220 -1.39 -15.84 12.33
C ILE A 220 -0.69 -17.00 13.02
N LYS A 221 -1.18 -18.23 12.83
CA LYS A 221 -0.54 -19.43 13.35
C LYS A 221 0.55 -19.95 12.40
N GLU A 222 1.49 -20.75 12.92
CA GLU A 222 2.62 -21.32 12.15
C GLU A 222 2.22 -21.99 10.81
N ASN A 223 0.99 -22.49 10.71
CA ASN A 223 0.47 -23.09 9.47
C ASN A 223 -0.20 -22.07 8.52
N GLY A 224 -0.12 -20.76 8.83
CA GLY A 224 -0.73 -19.68 8.07
C GLY A 224 -2.24 -19.56 8.29
N VAL A 225 -2.80 -20.16 9.34
CA VAL A 225 -4.21 -20.05 9.68
C VAL A 225 -4.47 -18.77 10.47
N PHE A 226 -5.41 -17.97 10.00
CA PHE A 226 -5.89 -16.78 10.70
C PHE A 226 -6.90 -17.15 11.78
N GLU A 227 -6.56 -16.86 13.03
CA GLU A 227 -7.43 -17.02 14.18
C GLU A 227 -7.88 -15.65 14.68
N GLU A 228 -9.18 -15.40 14.65
CA GLU A 228 -9.73 -14.15 15.19
C GLU A 228 -9.59 -14.13 16.71
N ILE A 229 -8.92 -13.09 17.21
CA ILE A 229 -8.76 -12.85 18.65
C ILE A 229 -9.89 -11.92 19.08
N ILE A 230 -10.72 -12.39 20.03
CA ILE A 230 -11.76 -11.55 20.62
C ILE A 230 -11.07 -10.54 21.54
N LEU A 231 -11.13 -9.27 21.18
CA LEU A 231 -10.60 -8.18 21.99
C LEU A 231 -11.57 -7.90 23.15
N GLU A 232 -11.22 -8.31 24.35
CA GLU A 232 -11.89 -7.86 25.59
C GLU A 232 -11.54 -6.40 25.93
N THR A 233 -11.01 -5.63 24.98
CA THR A 233 -10.32 -4.35 25.24
C THR A 233 -11.06 -3.10 24.80
N GLY A 234 -12.34 -3.19 24.39
CA GLY A 234 -13.14 -2.01 24.00
C GLY A 234 -12.68 -1.33 22.71
N LEU A 235 -11.97 -2.03 21.84
CA LEU A 235 -11.64 -1.61 20.48
C LEU A 235 -12.66 -2.08 19.44
N GLU A 236 -13.84 -2.51 19.91
CA GLU A 236 -14.96 -2.99 19.09
C GLU A 236 -15.59 -1.88 18.26
#